data_b42c8d9fae548a56aa3d91858a209492
#
_entry.id   b42c8d9fae548a56aa3d91858a209492
#
_cell.length_a   1.000
_cell.length_b   1.000
_cell.length_c   1.000
_cell.angle_alpha   90.00
_cell.angle_beta   90.00
_cell.angle_gamma   90.00
#
_symmetry.space_group_name_H-M   'P 1'
#
loop_
_entity.id
_entity.type
_entity.pdbx_description
1 polymer ?
#
loop_
_entity_poly.entity_id
_entity_poly.type
_entity_poly.pdbx_seq_one_letter_code
_entity_poly.pdbx_strand_id
1 'polypeptide(L)'
;MTAADPMAVRAMLWDADGVLQGLPAGWEASMRPAVGHLVDDVEGFLAEAFAAEKATLTGQARWVDVLRDLMRRWDIEDAYEDALAVWLTIEPVVESRELLEKVRAAGVPCYLATNQDIRRGTYMHENLGYAKILDGAFYSYELGLAKPDPAYFEEIARRLDLPAGDVLFVDDNVANVESARSVGMRAEKWHLDDGVDALREVLGRHGLLAARG
;
A
#
# COMPACT_ATOMS: atom_id res chain seq x y z
N MET A 1 3.62 -21.03 -31.56
CA MET A 1 3.32 -19.80 -30.80
C MET A 1 1.83 -19.84 -30.49
N THR A 2 1.46 -20.25 -29.29
CA THR A 2 0.07 -20.15 -28.81
C THR A 2 -0.27 -18.68 -28.67
N ALA A 3 -1.36 -18.23 -29.29
CA ALA A 3 -1.87 -16.89 -29.07
C ALA A 3 -2.10 -16.71 -27.56
N ALA A 4 -1.61 -15.59 -26.99
CA ALA A 4 -1.87 -15.27 -25.60
C ALA A 4 -3.39 -15.18 -25.41
N ASP A 5 -3.90 -15.76 -24.34
CA ASP A 5 -5.30 -15.61 -23.95
C ASP A 5 -5.57 -14.11 -23.73
N PRO A 6 -6.48 -13.47 -24.52
CA PRO A 6 -6.76 -12.04 -24.39
C PRO A 6 -7.38 -11.67 -23.05
N MET A 7 -7.69 -12.65 -22.20
CA MET A 7 -8.23 -12.47 -20.85
C MET A 7 -7.22 -12.73 -19.73
N ALA A 8 -5.97 -13.08 -20.04
CA ALA A 8 -4.97 -13.41 -19.01
C ALA A 8 -4.44 -12.14 -18.31
N VAL A 9 -4.38 -12.18 -16.98
CA VAL A 9 -3.62 -11.19 -16.19
C VAL A 9 -2.13 -11.42 -16.43
N ARG A 10 -1.42 -10.37 -16.82
CA ARG A 10 0.01 -10.41 -17.15
C ARG A 10 0.90 -9.78 -16.08
N ALA A 11 0.33 -8.98 -15.22
CA ALA A 11 1.00 -8.42 -14.04
C ALA A 11 -0.01 -8.20 -12.92
N MET A 12 0.43 -8.33 -11.68
CA MET A 12 -0.38 -8.04 -10.50
C MET A 12 0.23 -6.93 -9.66
N LEU A 13 -0.59 -5.96 -9.28
CA LEU A 13 -0.28 -4.88 -8.36
C LEU A 13 -0.94 -5.15 -7.02
N TRP A 14 -0.18 -5.04 -5.96
CA TRP A 14 -0.61 -5.21 -4.59
C TRP A 14 -0.49 -3.90 -3.83
N ASP A 15 -1.52 -3.47 -3.14
CA ASP A 15 -1.34 -2.45 -2.12
C ASP A 15 -0.58 -3.02 -0.92
N ALA A 16 -0.06 -2.15 -0.08
CA ALA A 16 0.65 -2.52 1.13
C ALA A 16 -0.27 -2.53 2.34
N ASP A 17 -0.69 -1.36 2.81
CA ASP A 17 -1.46 -1.19 4.04
C ASP A 17 -2.88 -1.75 3.85
N GLY A 18 -3.34 -2.57 4.79
CA GLY A 18 -4.63 -3.26 4.67
C GLY A 18 -4.65 -4.46 3.71
N VAL A 19 -3.54 -4.74 2.98
CA VAL A 19 -3.42 -5.86 2.03
C VAL A 19 -2.25 -6.78 2.34
N LEU A 20 -1.01 -6.33 2.23
CA LEU A 20 0.20 -7.13 2.49
C LEU A 20 0.79 -6.88 3.87
N GLN A 21 0.34 -5.82 4.53
CA GLN A 21 0.77 -5.41 5.87
C GLN A 21 -0.37 -4.70 6.59
N GLY A 22 -0.23 -4.59 7.91
CA GLY A 22 -1.18 -3.88 8.74
C GLY A 22 -0.52 -3.25 9.96
N LEU A 23 -1.31 -2.46 10.68
CA LEU A 23 -0.97 -1.92 11.97
C LEU A 23 -1.83 -2.68 13.00
N PRO A 24 -1.25 -3.54 13.86
CA PRO A 24 -1.99 -4.55 14.63
C PRO A 24 -3.15 -4.02 15.47
N ALA A 25 -2.98 -2.82 16.03
CA ALA A 25 -3.97 -2.18 16.88
C ALA A 25 -4.66 -0.97 16.22
N GLY A 26 -4.33 -0.65 14.96
CA GLY A 26 -4.74 0.59 14.31
C GLY A 26 -3.93 1.81 14.75
N TRP A 27 -4.07 2.89 14.02
CA TRP A 27 -3.25 4.10 14.20
C TRP A 27 -3.46 4.79 15.56
N GLU A 28 -4.73 4.92 16.00
CA GLU A 28 -5.03 5.57 17.27
C GLU A 28 -4.43 4.81 18.45
N ALA A 29 -4.69 3.50 18.53
CA ALA A 29 -4.18 2.67 19.61
C ALA A 29 -2.65 2.58 19.62
N SER A 30 -2.00 2.63 18.45
CA SER A 30 -0.54 2.64 18.34
C SER A 30 0.07 4.00 18.67
N MET A 31 -0.60 5.10 18.33
CA MET A 31 -0.12 6.46 18.62
C MET A 31 -0.39 6.89 20.08
N ARG A 32 -1.45 6.37 20.71
CA ARG A 32 -1.84 6.74 22.08
C ARG A 32 -0.74 6.56 23.13
N PRO A 33 0.06 5.49 23.15
CA PRO A 33 1.20 5.37 24.06
C PRO A 33 2.27 6.44 23.86
N ALA A 34 2.50 6.88 22.62
CA ALA A 34 3.51 7.87 22.28
C ALA A 34 3.09 9.30 22.68
N VAL A 35 1.85 9.69 22.41
CA VAL A 35 1.40 11.10 22.58
C VAL A 35 0.17 11.27 23.46
N GLY A 36 -0.61 10.22 23.77
CA GLY A 36 -1.90 10.32 24.45
C GLY A 36 -1.85 10.81 25.90
N HIS A 37 -0.67 10.84 26.52
CA HIS A 37 -0.46 11.43 27.83
C HIS A 37 -0.09 12.93 27.75
N LEU A 38 0.14 13.45 26.54
CA LEU A 38 0.53 14.82 26.26
C LEU A 38 -0.59 15.63 25.60
N VAL A 39 -1.53 14.93 24.90
CA VAL A 39 -2.64 15.56 24.19
C VAL A 39 -3.96 14.94 24.64
N ASP A 40 -4.97 15.76 24.84
CA ASP A 40 -6.33 15.31 25.20
C ASP A 40 -7.07 14.73 23.98
N ASP A 41 -6.76 15.24 22.77
CA ASP A 41 -7.39 14.89 21.49
C ASP A 41 -6.41 14.17 20.56
N VAL A 42 -6.23 12.86 20.77
CA VAL A 42 -5.37 12.01 19.92
C VAL A 42 -5.96 11.85 18.52
N GLU A 43 -7.28 11.80 18.38
CA GLU A 43 -7.94 11.69 17.06
C GLU A 43 -7.70 12.96 16.24
N GLY A 44 -7.84 14.14 16.85
CA GLY A 44 -7.53 15.43 16.22
C GLY A 44 -6.06 15.53 15.79
N PHE A 45 -5.13 15.08 16.66
CA PHE A 45 -3.71 14.99 16.31
C PHE A 45 -3.48 14.10 15.07
N LEU A 46 -4.06 12.90 15.05
CA LEU A 46 -3.93 11.98 13.92
C LEU A 46 -4.57 12.55 12.64
N ALA A 47 -5.72 13.20 12.74
CA ALA A 47 -6.35 13.82 11.58
C ALA A 47 -5.45 14.90 10.95
N GLU A 48 -4.80 15.74 11.77
CA GLU A 48 -3.81 16.71 11.29
C GLU A 48 -2.57 16.01 10.72
N ALA A 49 -2.08 14.93 11.35
CA ALA A 49 -0.94 14.17 10.89
C ALA A 49 -1.19 13.59 9.49
N PHE A 50 -2.31 12.93 9.27
CA PHE A 50 -2.68 12.38 7.96
C PHE A 50 -2.93 13.47 6.90
N ALA A 51 -3.48 14.62 7.29
CA ALA A 51 -3.63 15.74 6.38
C ALA A 51 -2.26 16.31 5.95
N ALA A 52 -1.32 16.39 6.88
CA ALA A 52 0.02 16.90 6.65
C ALA A 52 0.90 15.89 5.84
N GLU A 53 0.67 14.59 6.02
CA GLU A 53 1.38 13.53 5.30
C GLU A 53 1.19 13.60 3.78
N LYS A 54 0.06 14.12 3.29
CA LYS A 54 -0.28 14.11 1.85
C LYS A 54 0.82 14.64 0.95
N ALA A 55 1.52 15.70 1.34
CA ALA A 55 2.63 16.27 0.57
C ALA A 55 3.86 15.34 0.53
N THR A 56 3.99 14.45 1.50
CA THR A 56 5.11 13.50 1.58
C THR A 56 4.88 12.31 0.64
N LEU A 57 3.63 11.96 0.39
CA LEU A 57 3.24 10.83 -0.48
C LEU A 57 3.61 11.06 -1.96
N THR A 58 3.85 12.29 -2.37
CA THR A 58 4.33 12.62 -3.71
C THR A 58 5.78 13.13 -3.72
N GLY A 59 6.50 12.95 -2.61
CA GLY A 59 7.90 13.36 -2.48
C GLY A 59 8.14 14.88 -2.39
N GLN A 60 7.08 15.69 -2.25
CA GLN A 60 7.19 17.15 -2.16
C GLN A 60 7.68 17.61 -0.78
N ALA A 61 7.53 16.80 0.24
CA ALA A 61 8.01 17.04 1.59
C ALA A 61 8.56 15.75 2.21
N ARG A 62 9.34 15.89 3.29
CA ARG A 62 9.83 14.75 4.07
C ARG A 62 8.98 14.58 5.32
N TRP A 63 8.50 13.37 5.58
CA TRP A 63 7.69 13.09 6.75
C TRP A 63 8.34 13.51 8.06
N VAL A 64 9.64 13.28 8.19
CA VAL A 64 10.40 13.66 9.40
C VAL A 64 10.32 15.16 9.71
N ASP A 65 10.28 16.01 8.69
CA ASP A 65 10.19 17.45 8.86
C ASP A 65 8.73 17.87 9.15
N VAL A 66 7.78 17.28 8.41
CA VAL A 66 6.34 17.52 8.55
C VAL A 66 5.84 17.12 9.95
N LEU A 67 6.24 15.94 10.43
CA LEU A 67 5.87 15.47 11.77
C LEU A 67 6.45 16.37 12.86
N ARG A 68 7.71 16.79 12.72
CA ARG A 68 8.33 17.69 13.71
C ARG A 68 7.62 19.03 13.79
N ASP A 69 7.24 19.62 12.67
CA ASP A 69 6.48 20.87 12.64
C ASP A 69 5.07 20.70 13.20
N LEU A 70 4.43 19.56 12.97
CA LEU A 70 3.16 19.22 13.59
C LEU A 70 3.30 19.17 15.11
N MET A 71 4.28 18.45 15.63
CA MET A 71 4.47 18.26 17.07
C MET A 71 4.83 19.57 17.79
N ARG A 72 5.54 20.49 17.12
CA ARG A 72 5.72 21.87 17.64
C ARG A 72 4.42 22.63 17.77
N ARG A 73 3.51 22.50 16.79
CA ARG A 73 2.20 23.17 16.86
C ARG A 73 1.33 22.64 18.01
N TRP A 74 1.54 21.37 18.38
CA TRP A 74 0.85 20.74 19.50
C TRP A 74 1.59 20.86 20.83
N ASP A 75 2.75 21.53 20.86
CA ASP A 75 3.62 21.71 22.05
C ASP A 75 4.04 20.38 22.71
N ILE A 76 4.35 19.38 21.87
CA ILE A 76 4.75 18.00 22.26
C ILE A 76 6.01 17.53 21.56
N GLU A 77 6.94 18.43 21.20
CA GLU A 77 8.14 18.09 20.43
C GLU A 77 9.04 17.04 21.13
N ASP A 78 9.00 16.97 22.46
CA ASP A 78 9.78 15.99 23.23
C ASP A 78 9.38 14.54 22.93
N ALA A 79 8.14 14.29 22.45
CA ALA A 79 7.66 12.95 22.05
C ALA A 79 7.92 12.63 20.56
N TYR A 80 8.72 13.43 19.86
CA TYR A 80 8.92 13.29 18.40
C TYR A 80 9.45 11.91 18.01
N GLU A 81 10.46 11.40 18.68
CA GLU A 81 11.05 10.10 18.32
C GLU A 81 10.08 8.95 18.55
N ASP A 82 9.28 8.98 19.61
CA ASP A 82 8.27 7.98 19.91
C ASP A 82 7.15 8.03 18.86
N ALA A 83 6.65 9.21 18.52
CA ALA A 83 5.64 9.39 17.48
C ALA A 83 6.19 8.94 16.10
N LEU A 84 7.43 9.27 15.77
CA LEU A 84 8.07 8.85 14.52
C LEU A 84 8.25 7.32 14.44
N ALA A 85 8.52 6.66 15.57
CA ALA A 85 8.64 5.21 15.63
C ALA A 85 7.33 4.50 15.30
N VAL A 86 6.19 5.08 15.66
CA VAL A 86 4.85 4.51 15.35
C VAL A 86 4.66 4.36 13.84
N TRP A 87 5.17 5.28 13.01
CA TRP A 87 5.09 5.17 11.55
C TRP A 87 5.79 3.94 10.97
N LEU A 88 6.74 3.36 11.71
CA LEU A 88 7.44 2.14 11.33
C LEU A 88 6.92 0.88 12.03
N THR A 89 5.87 1.01 12.83
CA THR A 89 5.19 -0.14 13.45
C THR A 89 4.29 -0.81 12.41
N ILE A 90 4.91 -1.66 11.58
CA ILE A 90 4.25 -2.33 10.46
C ILE A 90 4.44 -3.81 10.63
N GLU A 91 3.35 -4.58 10.58
CA GLU A 91 3.41 -6.03 10.60
C GLU A 91 3.00 -6.62 9.24
N PRO A 92 3.86 -7.48 8.67
CA PRO A 92 3.50 -8.23 7.46
C PRO A 92 2.33 -9.17 7.71
N VAL A 93 1.37 -9.23 6.78
CA VAL A 93 0.29 -10.22 6.79
C VAL A 93 0.78 -11.48 6.07
N VAL A 94 1.03 -12.53 6.83
CA VAL A 94 1.67 -13.76 6.32
C VAL A 94 0.82 -14.40 5.24
N GLU A 95 -0.49 -14.52 5.46
CA GLU A 95 -1.41 -15.24 4.57
C GLU A 95 -1.53 -14.57 3.20
N SER A 96 -1.62 -13.25 3.13
CA SER A 96 -1.67 -12.53 1.84
C SER A 96 -0.35 -12.59 1.11
N ARG A 97 0.78 -12.55 1.85
CA ARG A 97 2.11 -12.73 1.25
C ARG A 97 2.33 -14.13 0.69
N GLU A 98 1.83 -15.18 1.36
CA GLU A 98 1.85 -16.53 0.81
C GLU A 98 1.06 -16.65 -0.50
N LEU A 99 -0.07 -15.93 -0.63
CA LEU A 99 -0.84 -15.90 -1.87
C LEU A 99 -0.10 -15.14 -2.98
N LEU A 100 0.55 -14.03 -2.65
CA LEU A 100 1.42 -13.29 -3.55
C LEU A 100 2.52 -14.21 -4.10
N GLU A 101 3.22 -14.94 -3.23
CA GLU A 101 4.30 -15.86 -3.64
C GLU A 101 3.77 -16.98 -4.55
N LYS A 102 2.55 -17.49 -4.30
CA LYS A 102 1.91 -18.49 -5.15
C LYS A 102 1.57 -17.93 -6.55
N VAL A 103 1.06 -16.70 -6.63
CA VAL A 103 0.80 -16.02 -7.91
C VAL A 103 2.10 -15.83 -8.68
N ARG A 104 3.15 -15.37 -8.00
CA ARG A 104 4.46 -15.17 -8.59
C ARG A 104 5.07 -16.50 -9.07
N ALA A 105 4.96 -17.55 -8.28
CA ALA A 105 5.42 -18.89 -8.64
C ALA A 105 4.65 -19.49 -9.83
N ALA A 106 3.41 -19.07 -10.07
CA ALA A 106 2.63 -19.40 -11.25
C ALA A 106 3.06 -18.62 -12.52
N GLY A 107 4.05 -17.73 -12.40
CA GLY A 107 4.65 -17.00 -13.52
C GLY A 107 4.03 -15.63 -13.80
N VAL A 108 3.21 -15.10 -12.89
CA VAL A 108 2.67 -13.74 -12.99
C VAL A 108 3.52 -12.80 -12.14
N PRO A 109 4.22 -11.81 -12.74
CA PRO A 109 5.02 -10.86 -11.99
C PRO A 109 4.15 -10.03 -11.06
N CYS A 110 4.64 -9.87 -9.82
CA CYS A 110 3.96 -9.18 -8.73
C CYS A 110 4.72 -7.91 -8.33
N TYR A 111 4.02 -6.79 -8.29
CA TYR A 111 4.58 -5.48 -7.95
C TYR A 111 3.83 -4.86 -6.78
N LEU A 112 4.53 -4.06 -5.99
CA LEU A 112 3.89 -3.18 -5.00
C LEU A 112 3.38 -1.91 -5.68
N ALA A 113 2.17 -1.45 -5.31
CA ALA A 113 1.60 -0.19 -5.77
C ALA A 113 0.99 0.56 -4.57
N THR A 114 1.78 1.42 -3.91
CA THR A 114 1.44 1.94 -2.59
C THR A 114 1.74 3.43 -2.41
N ASN A 115 0.89 4.11 -1.64
CA ASN A 115 1.12 5.47 -1.18
C ASN A 115 2.00 5.43 0.07
N GLN A 116 3.23 5.95 -0.04
CA GLN A 116 4.17 5.96 1.07
C GLN A 116 5.04 7.22 1.04
N ASP A 117 5.52 7.66 2.18
CA ASP A 117 6.68 8.55 2.28
C ASP A 117 8.00 7.78 2.10
N ILE A 118 9.08 8.50 1.80
CA ILE A 118 10.39 7.88 1.52
C ILE A 118 10.93 7.05 2.70
N ARG A 119 10.72 7.47 3.97
CA ARG A 119 11.23 6.76 5.13
C ARG A 119 10.55 5.41 5.30
N ARG A 120 9.21 5.41 5.19
CA ARG A 120 8.40 4.21 5.34
C ARG A 120 8.61 3.25 4.17
N GLY A 121 8.65 3.78 2.93
CA GLY A 121 8.95 2.98 1.74
C GLY A 121 10.33 2.33 1.79
N THR A 122 11.38 3.05 2.24
CA THR A 122 12.72 2.50 2.44
C THR A 122 12.70 1.38 3.49
N TYR A 123 12.06 1.62 4.64
CA TYR A 123 11.94 0.60 5.69
C TYR A 123 11.23 -0.67 5.19
N MET A 124 10.14 -0.53 4.45
CA MET A 124 9.43 -1.64 3.84
C MET A 124 10.32 -2.44 2.89
N HIS A 125 11.04 -1.74 2.03
CA HIS A 125 11.93 -2.36 1.05
C HIS A 125 13.06 -3.16 1.70
N GLU A 126 13.77 -2.54 2.66
CA GLU A 126 14.99 -3.09 3.26
C GLU A 126 14.71 -4.06 4.42
N ASN A 127 13.73 -3.76 5.28
CA ASN A 127 13.52 -4.46 6.54
C ASN A 127 12.37 -5.46 6.51
N LEU A 128 11.30 -5.20 5.72
CA LEU A 128 10.14 -6.09 5.66
C LEU A 128 10.20 -7.12 4.54
N GLY A 129 11.31 -7.18 3.80
CA GLY A 129 11.57 -8.20 2.79
C GLY A 129 10.83 -8.01 1.46
N TYR A 130 10.21 -6.85 1.21
CA TYR A 130 9.49 -6.60 -0.05
C TYR A 130 10.39 -6.74 -1.27
N ALA A 131 11.66 -6.32 -1.18
CA ALA A 131 12.64 -6.49 -2.25
C ALA A 131 12.88 -7.97 -2.66
N LYS A 132 12.52 -8.93 -1.82
CA LYS A 132 12.73 -10.38 -2.09
C LYS A 132 11.50 -11.06 -2.67
N ILE A 133 10.31 -10.64 -2.23
CA ILE A 133 9.04 -11.30 -2.60
C ILE A 133 8.35 -10.66 -3.80
N LEU A 134 8.78 -9.47 -4.25
CA LEU A 134 8.20 -8.73 -5.36
C LEU A 134 9.19 -8.59 -6.52
N ASP A 135 8.67 -8.43 -7.73
CA ASP A 135 9.47 -8.19 -8.95
C ASP A 135 9.80 -6.69 -9.12
N GLY A 136 9.17 -5.82 -8.32
CA GLY A 136 9.41 -4.38 -8.25
C GLY A 136 8.39 -3.66 -7.39
N ALA A 137 8.53 -2.35 -7.30
CA ALA A 137 7.63 -1.51 -6.50
C ALA A 137 7.39 -0.17 -7.18
N PHE A 138 6.19 0.36 -7.00
CA PHE A 138 5.73 1.67 -7.42
C PHE A 138 5.34 2.46 -6.17
N TYR A 139 6.32 3.05 -5.53
CA TYR A 139 6.10 3.95 -4.41
C TYR A 139 5.66 5.33 -4.92
N SER A 140 4.62 5.89 -4.32
CA SER A 140 4.07 7.18 -4.74
C SER A 140 5.10 8.32 -4.67
N TYR A 141 5.96 8.34 -3.63
CA TYR A 141 7.01 9.36 -3.49
C TYR A 141 8.06 9.31 -4.61
N GLU A 142 8.32 8.12 -5.20
CA GLU A 142 9.25 7.96 -6.34
C GLU A 142 8.62 8.36 -7.66
N LEU A 143 7.31 8.11 -7.80
CA LEU A 143 6.56 8.48 -9.00
C LEU A 143 6.23 9.97 -9.05
N GLY A 144 6.16 10.64 -7.89
CA GLY A 144 5.59 11.97 -7.77
C GLY A 144 4.07 12.00 -7.98
N LEU A 145 3.44 10.83 -7.99
CA LEU A 145 2.01 10.59 -8.21
C LEU A 145 1.49 9.66 -7.11
N ALA A 146 0.26 9.85 -6.67
CA ALA A 146 -0.32 9.07 -5.58
C ALA A 146 -1.76 8.62 -5.92
N LYS A 147 -2.14 7.44 -5.48
CA LYS A 147 -3.53 6.98 -5.49
C LYS A 147 -4.41 7.97 -4.68
N PRO A 148 -5.63 8.27 -5.07
CA PRO A 148 -6.40 7.72 -6.19
C PRO A 148 -6.27 8.51 -7.52
N ASP A 149 -5.20 9.27 -7.77
CA ASP A 149 -5.02 9.95 -9.05
C ASP A 149 -4.91 8.92 -10.19
N PRO A 150 -5.76 8.98 -11.25
CA PRO A 150 -5.65 8.09 -12.41
C PRO A 150 -4.27 8.09 -13.05
N ALA A 151 -3.55 9.22 -13.03
CA ALA A 151 -2.21 9.35 -13.57
C ALA A 151 -1.20 8.39 -12.91
N TYR A 152 -1.41 8.02 -11.63
CA TYR A 152 -0.60 7.02 -10.94
C TYR A 152 -0.67 5.66 -11.64
N PHE A 153 -1.86 5.21 -11.98
CA PHE A 153 -2.10 3.92 -12.63
C PHE A 153 -1.68 3.93 -14.10
N GLU A 154 -1.90 5.04 -14.81
CA GLU A 154 -1.44 5.24 -16.20
C GLU A 154 0.09 5.14 -16.28
N GLU A 155 0.81 5.78 -15.36
CA GLU A 155 2.26 5.73 -15.30
C GLU A 155 2.78 4.33 -14.99
N ILE A 156 2.11 3.56 -14.13
CA ILE A 156 2.46 2.16 -13.87
C ILE A 156 2.28 1.31 -15.13
N ALA A 157 1.14 1.39 -15.81
CA ALA A 157 0.89 0.64 -17.03
C ALA A 157 1.95 0.97 -18.10
N ARG A 158 2.31 2.25 -18.24
CA ARG A 158 3.36 2.73 -19.14
C ARG A 158 4.74 2.15 -18.79
N ARG A 159 5.10 2.11 -17.50
CA ARG A 159 6.39 1.54 -17.05
C ARG A 159 6.46 0.03 -17.22
N LEU A 160 5.35 -0.66 -17.05
CA LEU A 160 5.26 -2.10 -17.29
C LEU A 160 5.22 -2.46 -18.78
N ASP A 161 5.00 -1.50 -19.66
CA ASP A 161 4.76 -1.71 -21.11
C ASP A 161 3.62 -2.73 -21.34
N LEU A 162 2.53 -2.57 -20.59
CA LEU A 162 1.35 -3.43 -20.65
C LEU A 162 0.07 -2.61 -20.90
N PRO A 163 -0.89 -3.17 -21.67
CA PRO A 163 -2.24 -2.64 -21.66
C PRO A 163 -2.81 -2.67 -20.22
N ALA A 164 -3.51 -1.61 -19.82
CA ALA A 164 -4.09 -1.54 -18.48
C ALA A 164 -4.99 -2.75 -18.14
N GLY A 165 -5.77 -3.25 -19.12
CA GLY A 165 -6.63 -4.43 -18.95
C GLY A 165 -5.90 -5.75 -18.68
N ASP A 166 -4.58 -5.81 -18.87
CA ASP A 166 -3.74 -6.98 -18.56
C ASP A 166 -3.18 -6.93 -17.13
N VAL A 167 -3.45 -5.85 -16.39
CA VAL A 167 -2.98 -5.64 -15.02
C VAL A 167 -4.15 -5.84 -14.05
N LEU A 168 -3.94 -6.63 -12.99
CA LEU A 168 -4.86 -6.72 -11.84
C LEU A 168 -4.29 -5.95 -10.66
N PHE A 169 -5.10 -5.10 -10.06
CA PHE A 169 -4.78 -4.36 -8.84
C PHE A 169 -5.68 -4.79 -7.68
N VAL A 170 -5.11 -4.99 -6.49
CA VAL A 170 -5.85 -5.27 -5.25
C VAL A 170 -5.51 -4.21 -4.21
N ASP A 171 -6.54 -3.58 -3.65
CA ASP A 171 -6.42 -2.46 -2.69
C ASP A 171 -7.62 -2.48 -1.74
N ASP A 172 -7.46 -2.02 -0.53
CA ASP A 172 -8.52 -1.95 0.47
C ASP A 172 -9.42 -0.71 0.32
N ASN A 173 -8.92 0.32 -0.38
CA ASN A 173 -9.61 1.59 -0.57
C ASN A 173 -10.41 1.62 -1.87
N VAL A 174 -11.73 1.80 -1.74
CA VAL A 174 -12.67 1.86 -2.87
C VAL A 174 -12.28 2.93 -3.88
N ALA A 175 -11.84 4.12 -3.44
CA ALA A 175 -11.47 5.20 -4.35
C ALA A 175 -10.26 4.84 -5.22
N ASN A 176 -9.28 4.10 -4.67
CA ASN A 176 -8.14 3.60 -5.43
C ASN A 176 -8.56 2.57 -6.47
N VAL A 177 -9.44 1.63 -6.09
CA VAL A 177 -9.99 0.60 -6.98
C VAL A 177 -10.78 1.22 -8.14
N GLU A 178 -11.65 2.19 -7.85
CA GLU A 178 -12.43 2.90 -8.86
C GLU A 178 -11.54 3.70 -9.81
N SER A 179 -10.52 4.35 -9.29
CA SER A 179 -9.55 5.07 -10.09
C SER A 179 -8.75 4.15 -11.02
N ALA A 180 -8.27 3.00 -10.53
CA ALA A 180 -7.61 2.01 -11.37
C ALA A 180 -8.53 1.49 -12.48
N ARG A 181 -9.80 1.24 -12.17
CA ARG A 181 -10.81 0.83 -13.16
C ARG A 181 -11.07 1.91 -14.20
N SER A 182 -11.03 3.19 -13.82
CA SER A 182 -11.27 4.29 -14.75
C SER A 182 -10.25 4.38 -15.88
N VAL A 183 -9.02 3.90 -15.65
CA VAL A 183 -7.97 3.79 -16.68
C VAL A 183 -7.94 2.44 -17.39
N GLY A 184 -8.94 1.57 -17.12
CA GLY A 184 -9.11 0.27 -17.77
C GLY A 184 -8.36 -0.89 -17.09
N MET A 185 -7.75 -0.70 -15.93
CA MET A 185 -7.18 -1.81 -15.15
C MET A 185 -8.29 -2.69 -14.57
N ARG A 186 -8.00 -3.97 -14.40
CA ARG A 186 -8.79 -4.81 -13.51
C ARG A 186 -8.42 -4.44 -12.09
N ALA A 187 -9.41 -4.21 -11.23
CA ALA A 187 -9.14 -3.89 -9.85
C ALA A 187 -10.21 -4.47 -8.92
N GLU A 188 -9.78 -4.96 -7.78
CA GLU A 188 -10.62 -5.60 -6.79
C GLU A 188 -10.39 -4.98 -5.41
N LYS A 189 -11.49 -4.69 -4.72
CA LYS A 189 -11.43 -4.27 -3.32
C LYS A 189 -11.27 -5.50 -2.44
N TRP A 190 -10.24 -5.48 -1.60
CA TRP A 190 -10.07 -6.46 -0.54
C TRP A 190 -9.28 -5.84 0.62
N HIS A 191 -9.72 -6.09 1.85
CA HIS A 191 -9.04 -5.70 3.08
C HIS A 191 -8.72 -6.94 3.89
N LEU A 192 -7.66 -6.92 4.69
CA LEU A 192 -7.23 -8.06 5.50
C LEU A 192 -8.34 -8.61 6.43
N ASP A 193 -9.28 -7.77 6.88
CA ASP A 193 -10.43 -8.18 7.69
C ASP A 193 -11.47 -9.00 6.91
N ASP A 194 -11.44 -8.95 5.56
CA ASP A 194 -12.31 -9.78 4.71
C ASP A 194 -11.85 -11.24 4.70
N GLY A 195 -10.66 -11.53 5.25
CA GLY A 195 -10.07 -12.85 5.38
C GLY A 195 -9.39 -13.36 4.11
N VAL A 196 -8.41 -14.25 4.30
CA VAL A 196 -7.56 -14.77 3.21
C VAL A 196 -8.32 -15.62 2.18
N ASP A 197 -9.40 -16.28 2.58
CA ASP A 197 -10.21 -17.07 1.64
C ASP A 197 -10.94 -16.17 0.63
N ALA A 198 -11.40 -14.99 1.03
CA ALA A 198 -11.96 -13.99 0.11
C ALA A 198 -10.92 -13.50 -0.90
N LEU A 199 -9.67 -13.27 -0.46
CA LEU A 199 -8.57 -12.93 -1.37
C LEU A 199 -8.28 -14.06 -2.36
N ARG A 200 -8.28 -15.30 -1.90
CA ARG A 200 -8.10 -16.47 -2.75
C ARG A 200 -9.18 -16.56 -3.83
N GLU A 201 -10.44 -16.28 -3.48
CA GLU A 201 -11.55 -16.25 -4.44
C GLU A 201 -11.36 -15.13 -5.47
N VAL A 202 -10.93 -13.94 -5.02
CA VAL A 202 -10.55 -12.82 -5.91
C VAL A 202 -9.53 -13.30 -6.95
N LEU A 203 -8.42 -13.86 -6.49
CA LEU A 203 -7.34 -14.35 -7.37
C LEU A 203 -7.81 -15.47 -8.30
N GLY A 204 -8.67 -16.37 -7.79
CA GLY A 204 -9.26 -17.46 -8.57
C GLY A 204 -10.15 -16.96 -9.72
N ARG A 205 -10.98 -15.93 -9.48
CA ARG A 205 -11.83 -15.31 -10.54
C ARG A 205 -11.01 -14.74 -11.70
N HIS A 206 -9.78 -14.34 -11.44
CA HIS A 206 -8.86 -13.81 -12.44
C HIS A 206 -7.90 -14.88 -13.01
N GLY A 207 -8.09 -16.17 -12.65
CA GLY A 207 -7.28 -17.26 -13.16
C GLY A 207 -5.85 -17.33 -12.59
N LEU A 208 -5.56 -16.59 -11.52
CA LEU A 208 -4.22 -16.53 -10.91
C LEU A 208 -3.93 -17.67 -9.96
N LEU A 209 -4.95 -18.29 -9.40
CA LEU A 209 -4.87 -19.47 -8.55
C LEU A 209 -5.92 -20.50 -8.98
N ALA A 210 -5.59 -21.78 -8.82
CA ALA A 210 -6.57 -22.83 -8.99
C ALA A 210 -7.69 -22.71 -7.93
N ALA A 211 -8.94 -22.94 -8.37
CA ALA A 211 -10.04 -23.10 -7.42
C ALA A 211 -9.72 -24.23 -6.44
N ARG A 212 -10.11 -24.08 -5.17
CA ARG A 212 -10.06 -25.23 -4.24
C ARG A 212 -10.99 -26.32 -4.79
N GLY A 213 -10.43 -27.48 -5.09
CA GLY A 213 -11.20 -28.69 -5.40
C GLY A 213 -11.94 -29.19 -4.15
#